data_e51bfb839d2e957bd35829b03fb6e225
#
_entry.id   e51bfb839d2e957bd35829b03fb6e225
#
_cell.length_a   1.000
_cell.length_b   1.000
_cell.length_c   1.000
_cell.angle_alpha   90.00
_cell.angle_beta   90.00
_cell.angle_gamma   90.00
#
_symmetry.space_group_name_H-M   'P 1'
#
loop_
_entity.id
_entity.type
_entity.pdbx_description
1 polymer ?
#
loop_
_entity_poly.entity_id
_entity_poly.type
_entity_poly.pdbx_seq_one_letter_code
_entity_poly.pdbx_strand_id
1 'polypeptide(L)'
;MKLFNSYTNTIEEFKPIEENKVRMYVCGPTVYDYAHLGHARCYITWDVLYRYLKFKGYDVTYCRNVTDVDDKILKKADKEGKTPTEVSQYWYHQFENSMKALNTLKPDIEPFATKTLGEMIAMVKDLIANGFAYEAGGDVYFRVKKFKQYGYLSKQPIDQLESGARIEVGELKEDPLDFALWKKDEKFGYNSPWGVGRPGWHIECSAMSRKYLGKTIDIHAGGADLIFPHHENEIAQSECANGCKFVNYWLHNGFVTINKEKMSKSLGNFLTIDDMLKNYDANTLRLFILTNHYRMPVEFSDEALTSAQAGAKRLTNAKQTPINENLDIKSTEEYKAFVEAMDEDLNTSKALAVLFDLATRANKDEENAYTILYKLGTTLGFTFEKAGLSEDDVKKGIAAVITALEQNFTTMDEILEIRAKARAEKNWEIADKIRIALDSAGIIVKDTKDGTTLELK
;
A
#
# COMPACT_ATOMS: atom_id res chain seq x y z
N MET A 1 -10.74 -2.47 -20.20
CA MET A 1 -10.71 -2.15 -18.76
C MET A 1 -11.45 -0.84 -18.55
N LYS A 2 -12.27 -0.76 -17.50
CA LYS A 2 -12.98 0.47 -17.11
C LYS A 2 -12.53 0.88 -15.72
N LEU A 3 -12.45 2.17 -15.45
CA LEU A 3 -12.07 2.73 -14.15
C LEU A 3 -13.01 3.86 -13.76
N PHE A 4 -13.34 3.94 -12.48
CA PHE A 4 -14.07 5.09 -11.96
C PHE A 4 -13.14 6.28 -11.80
N ASN A 5 -13.39 7.33 -12.58
CA ASN A 5 -12.61 8.55 -12.51
C ASN A 5 -13.26 9.54 -11.53
N SER A 6 -12.62 9.79 -10.41
CA SER A 6 -13.14 10.72 -9.39
C SER A 6 -13.29 12.16 -9.92
N TYR A 7 -12.50 12.55 -10.92
CA TYR A 7 -12.58 13.88 -11.50
C TYR A 7 -13.91 14.10 -12.25
N THR A 8 -14.30 13.15 -13.10
CA THR A 8 -15.56 13.19 -13.85
C THR A 8 -16.74 12.59 -13.05
N ASN A 9 -16.44 11.82 -11.99
CA ASN A 9 -17.40 11.06 -11.19
C ASN A 9 -18.16 10.01 -12.02
N THR A 10 -17.50 9.41 -13.01
CA THR A 10 -18.06 8.40 -13.91
C THR A 10 -17.11 7.24 -14.12
N ILE A 11 -17.65 6.09 -14.52
CA ILE A 11 -16.85 4.95 -14.99
C ILE A 11 -16.49 5.20 -16.46
N GLU A 12 -15.19 5.18 -16.75
CA GLU A 12 -14.65 5.47 -18.08
C GLU A 12 -13.82 4.30 -18.60
N GLU A 13 -13.79 4.14 -19.92
CA GLU A 13 -12.86 3.21 -20.56
C GLU A 13 -11.43 3.73 -20.41
N PHE A 14 -10.54 2.90 -19.86
CA PHE A 14 -9.14 3.25 -19.71
C PHE A 14 -8.42 3.24 -21.05
N LYS A 15 -7.87 4.39 -21.41
CA LYS A 15 -7.06 4.60 -22.61
C LYS A 15 -5.77 5.33 -22.20
N PRO A 16 -4.60 4.66 -22.28
CA PRO A 16 -3.34 5.33 -21.95
C PRO A 16 -3.00 6.41 -22.98
N ILE A 17 -2.21 7.40 -22.57
CA ILE A 17 -1.73 8.50 -23.42
C ILE A 17 -0.84 7.96 -24.54
N GLU A 18 -0.01 6.98 -24.22
CA GLU A 18 0.88 6.30 -25.17
C GLU A 18 0.49 4.82 -25.21
N GLU A 19 0.31 4.28 -26.40
CA GLU A 19 -0.13 2.89 -26.56
C GLU A 19 0.78 1.92 -25.79
N ASN A 20 0.17 1.02 -25.01
CA ASN A 20 0.82 0.02 -24.15
C ASN A 20 1.73 0.57 -23.02
N LYS A 21 1.78 1.89 -22.80
CA LYS A 21 2.53 2.49 -21.69
C LYS A 21 1.59 3.19 -20.72
N VAL A 22 1.84 3.06 -19.43
CA VAL A 22 1.05 3.70 -18.38
C VAL A 22 1.95 4.42 -17.40
N ARG A 23 1.71 5.72 -17.22
CA ARG A 23 2.37 6.56 -16.22
C ARG A 23 1.46 6.69 -15.02
N MET A 24 1.86 6.08 -13.90
CA MET A 24 1.08 6.02 -12.68
C MET A 24 1.81 6.71 -11.53
N TYR A 25 1.15 7.66 -10.88
CA TYR A 25 1.63 8.31 -9.67
C TYR A 25 0.73 7.97 -8.49
N VAL A 26 1.32 7.65 -7.35
CA VAL A 26 0.61 7.47 -6.07
C VAL A 26 1.26 8.35 -5.02
N CYS A 27 0.48 9.15 -4.31
CA CYS A 27 1.00 9.93 -3.20
C CYS A 27 1.63 9.03 -2.14
N GLY A 28 2.87 9.35 -1.79
CA GLY A 28 3.65 8.61 -0.81
C GLY A 28 3.44 9.08 0.62
N PRO A 29 4.10 8.45 1.59
CA PRO A 29 3.97 8.78 2.99
C PRO A 29 4.78 10.02 3.39
N THR A 30 4.29 10.74 4.41
CA THR A 30 5.14 11.60 5.24
C THR A 30 5.81 10.74 6.30
N VAL A 31 7.12 10.63 6.27
CA VAL A 31 7.88 9.65 7.08
C VAL A 31 8.27 10.23 8.44
N TYR A 32 7.36 10.17 9.39
CA TYR A 32 7.56 10.65 10.78
C TYR A 32 7.06 9.68 11.85
N ASP A 33 6.38 8.60 11.47
CA ASP A 33 5.77 7.65 12.40
C ASP A 33 5.47 6.31 11.71
N TYR A 34 5.07 5.30 12.48
CA TYR A 34 4.67 3.99 11.96
C TYR A 34 3.60 4.08 10.86
N ALA A 35 3.75 3.24 9.85
CA ALA A 35 2.70 3.02 8.88
C ALA A 35 1.49 2.33 9.55
N HIS A 36 0.29 2.72 9.14
CA HIS A 36 -0.96 2.25 9.74
C HIS A 36 -1.85 1.54 8.71
N LEU A 37 -2.92 0.93 9.19
CA LEU A 37 -3.85 0.16 8.35
C LEU A 37 -4.44 0.97 7.18
N GLY A 38 -4.59 2.30 7.31
CA GLY A 38 -4.95 3.19 6.20
C GLY A 38 -3.90 3.23 5.09
N HIS A 39 -2.60 3.20 5.44
CA HIS A 39 -1.52 3.06 4.46
C HIS A 39 -1.55 1.68 3.81
N ALA A 40 -1.79 0.60 4.57
CA ALA A 40 -1.97 -0.74 4.02
C ALA A 40 -3.13 -0.77 3.00
N ARG A 41 -4.27 -0.14 3.34
CA ARG A 41 -5.43 -0.01 2.43
C ARG A 41 -5.05 0.67 1.12
N CYS A 42 -4.34 1.79 1.20
CA CYS A 42 -3.91 2.56 0.03
C CYS A 42 -2.92 1.75 -0.82
N TYR A 43 -1.81 1.32 -0.23
CA TYR A 43 -0.71 0.74 -1.01
C TYR A 43 -0.99 -0.69 -1.49
N ILE A 44 -1.78 -1.51 -0.78
CA ILE A 44 -2.24 -2.80 -1.30
C ILE A 44 -3.20 -2.60 -2.48
N THR A 45 -4.12 -1.63 -2.41
CA THR A 45 -5.04 -1.34 -3.51
C THR A 45 -4.29 -0.95 -4.78
N TRP A 46 -3.33 -0.04 -4.67
CA TRP A 46 -2.60 0.45 -5.84
C TRP A 46 -1.49 -0.50 -6.31
N ASP A 47 -0.98 -1.36 -5.44
CA ASP A 47 -0.14 -2.50 -5.80
C ASP A 47 -0.90 -3.50 -6.70
N VAL A 48 -2.17 -3.78 -6.37
CA VAL A 48 -3.03 -4.64 -7.20
C VAL A 48 -3.27 -4.01 -8.57
N LEU A 49 -3.52 -2.70 -8.65
CA LEU A 49 -3.66 -2.02 -9.95
C LEU A 49 -2.35 -2.11 -10.74
N TYR A 50 -1.21 -1.83 -10.11
CA TYR A 50 0.11 -1.91 -10.75
C TYR A 50 0.40 -3.32 -11.28
N ARG A 51 0.17 -4.35 -10.46
CA ARG A 51 0.33 -5.76 -10.87
C ARG A 51 -0.63 -6.12 -12.00
N TYR A 52 -1.88 -5.71 -11.91
CA TYR A 52 -2.89 -6.02 -12.91
C TYR A 52 -2.61 -5.36 -14.26
N LEU A 53 -2.17 -4.11 -14.28
CA LEU A 53 -1.76 -3.44 -15.52
C LEU A 53 -0.57 -4.18 -16.18
N LYS A 54 0.43 -4.59 -15.41
CA LYS A 54 1.54 -5.43 -15.91
C LYS A 54 1.07 -6.79 -16.40
N PHE A 55 0.15 -7.44 -15.70
CA PHE A 55 -0.45 -8.71 -16.09
C PHE A 55 -1.22 -8.59 -17.42
N LYS A 56 -1.85 -7.44 -17.69
CA LYS A 56 -2.49 -7.11 -18.98
C LYS A 56 -1.47 -6.84 -20.09
N GLY A 57 -0.20 -6.69 -19.79
CA GLY A 57 0.88 -6.47 -20.76
C GLY A 57 1.27 -5.02 -20.95
N TYR A 58 0.79 -4.09 -20.11
CA TYR A 58 1.25 -2.70 -20.13
C TYR A 58 2.67 -2.56 -19.59
N ASP A 59 3.46 -1.69 -20.20
CA ASP A 59 4.70 -1.14 -19.66
C ASP A 59 4.35 0.00 -18.69
N VAL A 60 4.40 -0.28 -17.39
CA VAL A 60 3.95 0.66 -16.36
C VAL A 60 5.14 1.30 -15.68
N THR A 61 5.19 2.63 -15.70
CA THR A 61 6.11 3.41 -14.86
C THR A 61 5.35 3.91 -13.63
N TYR A 62 5.62 3.28 -12.49
CA TYR A 62 5.02 3.63 -11.21
C TYR A 62 5.94 4.52 -10.38
N CYS A 63 5.48 5.72 -10.07
CA CYS A 63 6.16 6.69 -9.21
C CYS A 63 5.40 6.88 -7.89
N ARG A 64 6.11 6.81 -6.77
CA ARG A 64 5.60 7.13 -5.43
C ARG A 64 6.61 7.97 -4.69
N ASN A 65 6.24 9.18 -4.25
CA ASN A 65 7.14 10.05 -3.51
C ASN A 65 7.35 9.62 -2.06
N VAL A 66 8.37 10.20 -1.45
CA VAL A 66 8.60 10.19 0.00
C VAL A 66 8.70 11.63 0.47
N THR A 67 7.76 12.06 1.32
CA THR A 67 7.82 13.37 1.97
C THR A 67 8.71 13.25 3.20
N ASP A 68 9.96 13.69 3.06
CA ASP A 68 11.00 13.66 4.08
C ASP A 68 11.31 15.05 4.68
N VAL A 69 10.47 16.04 4.35
CA VAL A 69 10.47 17.41 4.94
C VAL A 69 9.02 17.86 5.17
N ASP A 70 8.62 18.02 6.44
CA ASP A 70 7.25 18.39 6.83
C ASP A 70 7.27 18.88 8.30
N ASP A 71 6.29 19.70 8.70
CA ASP A 71 6.13 20.18 10.08
C ASP A 71 6.10 19.05 11.13
N LYS A 72 5.53 17.89 10.78
CA LYS A 72 5.45 16.75 11.70
C LYS A 72 6.84 16.13 11.93
N ILE A 73 7.67 16.08 10.88
CA ILE A 73 9.06 15.60 10.97
C ILE A 73 9.86 16.57 11.83
N LEU A 74 9.74 17.89 11.60
CA LEU A 74 10.45 18.92 12.35
C LEU A 74 10.09 18.89 13.84
N LYS A 75 8.80 18.86 14.16
CA LYS A 75 8.32 18.75 15.55
C LYS A 75 8.81 17.49 16.25
N LYS A 76 8.86 16.37 15.54
CA LYS A 76 9.36 15.10 16.08
C LYS A 76 10.88 15.16 16.30
N ALA A 77 11.63 15.74 15.37
CA ALA A 77 13.06 15.94 15.49
C ALA A 77 13.41 16.79 16.70
N ASP A 78 12.73 17.93 16.90
CA ASP A 78 12.90 18.78 18.07
C ASP A 78 12.58 18.02 19.38
N LYS A 79 11.49 17.25 19.39
CA LYS A 79 11.10 16.47 20.58
C LYS A 79 12.10 15.39 20.96
N GLU A 80 12.72 14.75 19.94
CA GLU A 80 13.65 13.63 20.12
C GLU A 80 15.12 14.09 20.22
N GLY A 81 15.41 15.37 20.03
CA GLY A 81 16.78 15.91 20.00
C GLY A 81 17.60 15.39 18.82
N LYS A 82 16.93 15.06 17.70
CA LYS A 82 17.53 14.54 16.47
C LYS A 82 17.43 15.56 15.34
N THR A 83 18.18 15.31 14.28
CA THR A 83 18.01 16.06 13.03
C THR A 83 16.77 15.57 12.26
N PRO A 84 16.11 16.43 11.45
CA PRO A 84 15.01 16.02 10.58
C PRO A 84 15.37 14.85 9.65
N THR A 85 16.63 14.83 9.17
CA THR A 85 17.13 13.75 8.30
C THR A 85 17.21 12.42 9.03
N GLU A 86 17.72 12.38 10.27
CA GLU A 86 17.76 11.13 11.07
C GLU A 86 16.34 10.60 11.32
N VAL A 87 15.38 11.48 11.65
CA VAL A 87 13.99 11.10 11.86
C VAL A 87 13.39 10.55 10.57
N SER A 88 13.49 11.29 9.46
CA SER A 88 12.87 10.86 8.20
C SER A 88 13.48 9.58 7.64
N GLN A 89 14.80 9.39 7.72
CA GLN A 89 15.45 8.16 7.29
C GLN A 89 15.03 6.95 8.13
N TYR A 90 14.99 7.10 9.45
CA TYR A 90 14.53 6.02 10.33
C TYR A 90 13.11 5.58 9.98
N TRP A 91 12.17 6.52 9.86
CA TRP A 91 10.77 6.22 9.58
C TRP A 91 10.52 5.77 8.15
N TYR A 92 11.34 6.20 7.20
CA TYR A 92 11.32 5.67 5.84
C TYR A 92 11.69 4.17 5.84
N HIS A 93 12.74 3.76 6.55
CA HIS A 93 13.10 2.34 6.65
C HIS A 93 12.01 1.50 7.33
N GLN A 94 11.36 2.03 8.37
CA GLN A 94 10.22 1.32 8.98
C GLN A 94 9.07 1.17 7.97
N PHE A 95 8.77 2.22 7.20
CA PHE A 95 7.77 2.15 6.14
C PHE A 95 8.14 1.14 5.04
N GLU A 96 9.39 1.14 4.55
CA GLU A 96 9.85 0.14 3.57
C GLU A 96 9.67 -1.29 4.08
N ASN A 97 10.05 -1.55 5.34
CA ASN A 97 9.90 -2.86 5.97
C ASN A 97 8.43 -3.28 6.02
N SER A 98 7.52 -2.39 6.44
CA SER A 98 6.09 -2.66 6.46
C SER A 98 5.54 -2.96 5.05
N MET A 99 5.96 -2.20 4.03
CA MET A 99 5.54 -2.42 2.63
C MET A 99 6.04 -3.77 2.10
N LYS A 100 7.29 -4.11 2.37
CA LYS A 100 7.87 -5.42 2.03
C LYS A 100 7.14 -6.56 2.74
N ALA A 101 6.86 -6.41 4.02
CA ALA A 101 6.12 -7.40 4.80
C ALA A 101 4.69 -7.61 4.30
N LEU A 102 4.04 -6.58 3.73
CA LEU A 102 2.74 -6.68 3.06
C LEU A 102 2.80 -7.23 1.63
N ASN A 103 3.99 -7.62 1.15
CA ASN A 103 4.22 -8.07 -0.23
C ASN A 103 3.75 -7.05 -1.29
N THR A 104 3.92 -5.74 -1.02
CA THR A 104 3.71 -4.72 -2.05
C THR A 104 4.98 -4.59 -2.90
N LEU A 105 4.82 -4.43 -4.21
CA LEU A 105 5.94 -4.17 -5.10
C LEU A 105 6.54 -2.79 -4.82
N LYS A 106 7.85 -2.71 -4.97
CA LYS A 106 8.53 -1.41 -4.92
C LYS A 106 8.15 -0.59 -6.15
N PRO A 107 7.90 0.73 -6.01
CA PRO A 107 7.71 1.60 -7.17
C PRO A 107 8.98 1.63 -8.03
N ASP A 108 8.81 1.88 -9.33
CA ASP A 108 9.95 2.01 -10.28
C ASP A 108 10.75 3.27 -9.97
N ILE A 109 10.06 4.33 -9.51
CA ILE A 109 10.65 5.63 -9.16
C ILE A 109 10.13 6.05 -7.79
N GLU A 110 11.05 6.31 -6.85
CA GLU A 110 10.72 6.73 -5.48
C GLU A 110 11.51 7.98 -5.08
N PRO A 111 11.06 9.18 -5.51
CA PRO A 111 11.75 10.43 -5.23
C PRO A 111 11.49 10.93 -3.81
N PHE A 112 12.53 11.50 -3.21
CA PHE A 112 12.44 12.20 -1.93
C PHE A 112 12.25 13.71 -2.13
N ALA A 113 11.43 14.35 -1.30
CA ALA A 113 11.16 15.79 -1.37
C ALA A 113 12.44 16.60 -1.29
N THR A 114 13.34 16.30 -0.33
CA THR A 114 14.61 17.00 -0.17
C THR A 114 15.57 16.84 -1.35
N LYS A 115 15.38 15.82 -2.21
CA LYS A 115 16.19 15.59 -3.42
C LYS A 115 15.61 16.21 -4.69
N THR A 116 14.43 16.84 -4.59
CA THR A 116 13.71 17.41 -5.72
C THR A 116 13.33 18.90 -5.52
N LEU A 117 13.99 19.59 -4.59
CA LEU A 117 13.74 20.99 -4.28
C LEU A 117 13.90 21.92 -5.49
N GLY A 118 14.88 21.65 -6.35
CA GLY A 118 15.10 22.44 -7.57
C GLY A 118 13.90 22.44 -8.51
N GLU A 119 13.24 21.29 -8.67
CA GLU A 119 12.04 21.12 -9.49
C GLU A 119 10.83 21.83 -8.89
N MET A 120 10.70 21.80 -7.55
CA MET A 120 9.64 22.51 -6.84
C MET A 120 9.82 24.03 -7.00
N ILE A 121 11.04 24.55 -6.77
CA ILE A 121 11.37 25.96 -6.99
C ILE A 121 11.11 26.39 -8.44
N ALA A 122 11.46 25.54 -9.42
CA ALA A 122 11.18 25.81 -10.82
C ALA A 122 9.68 25.91 -11.11
N MET A 123 8.87 24.99 -10.55
CA MET A 123 7.42 25.02 -10.73
C MET A 123 6.78 26.23 -10.05
N VAL A 124 7.25 26.61 -8.87
CA VAL A 124 6.78 27.86 -8.19
C VAL A 124 7.12 29.09 -9.01
N LYS A 125 8.31 29.17 -9.62
CA LYS A 125 8.67 30.27 -10.56
C LYS A 125 7.73 30.32 -11.77
N ASP A 126 7.41 29.17 -12.36
CA ASP A 126 6.46 29.08 -13.48
C ASP A 126 5.09 29.63 -13.06
N LEU A 127 4.61 29.26 -11.86
CA LEU A 127 3.33 29.74 -11.31
C LEU A 127 3.32 31.26 -11.07
N ILE A 128 4.43 31.82 -10.56
CA ILE A 128 4.57 33.29 -10.39
C ILE A 128 4.56 33.97 -11.76
N ALA A 129 5.36 33.48 -12.70
CA ALA A 129 5.46 34.04 -14.05
C ALA A 129 4.10 34.00 -14.79
N ASN A 130 3.32 32.94 -14.58
CA ASN A 130 1.96 32.78 -15.16
C ASN A 130 0.91 33.58 -14.36
N GLY A 131 1.29 34.26 -13.26
CA GLY A 131 0.42 35.11 -12.44
C GLY A 131 -0.49 34.34 -11.48
N PHE A 132 -0.31 33.04 -11.30
CA PHE A 132 -1.09 32.20 -10.36
C PHE A 132 -0.51 32.13 -8.95
N ALA A 133 0.69 32.66 -8.73
CA ALA A 133 1.29 32.73 -7.41
C ALA A 133 1.87 34.12 -7.13
N TYR A 134 2.14 34.42 -5.85
CA TYR A 134 2.73 35.67 -5.38
C TYR A 134 3.60 35.44 -4.16
N GLU A 135 4.61 36.31 -4.00
CA GLU A 135 5.48 36.35 -2.83
C GLU A 135 4.92 37.32 -1.79
N ALA A 136 4.96 36.93 -0.54
CA ALA A 136 4.57 37.74 0.60
C ALA A 136 5.45 37.44 1.83
N GLY A 137 6.37 38.34 2.16
CA GLY A 137 7.22 38.26 3.37
C GLY A 137 8.19 37.07 3.41
N GLY A 138 8.56 36.53 2.26
CA GLY A 138 9.41 35.33 2.10
C GLY A 138 8.64 34.01 1.97
N ASP A 139 7.32 34.06 2.12
CA ASP A 139 6.41 32.98 1.71
C ASP A 139 5.99 33.16 0.26
N VAL A 140 5.57 32.06 -0.40
CA VAL A 140 4.92 32.11 -1.71
C VAL A 140 3.59 31.38 -1.63
N TYR A 141 2.53 32.03 -2.09
CA TYR A 141 1.18 31.50 -2.07
C TYR A 141 0.60 31.34 -3.48
N PHE A 142 -0.26 30.32 -3.65
CA PHE A 142 -1.05 30.12 -4.86
C PHE A 142 -2.37 30.90 -4.75
N ARG A 143 -2.74 31.61 -5.84
CA ARG A 143 -4.01 32.36 -5.93
C ARG A 143 -5.16 31.45 -6.36
N VAL A 144 -5.88 30.87 -5.40
CA VAL A 144 -6.94 29.91 -5.67
C VAL A 144 -8.04 30.48 -6.58
N LYS A 145 -8.48 31.70 -6.35
CA LYS A 145 -9.57 32.34 -7.13
C LYS A 145 -9.22 32.60 -8.60
N LYS A 146 -7.95 32.56 -8.97
CA LYS A 146 -7.54 32.66 -10.39
C LYS A 146 -7.74 31.34 -11.17
N PHE A 147 -7.74 30.19 -10.50
CA PHE A 147 -7.99 28.90 -11.10
C PHE A 147 -9.48 28.56 -11.05
N LYS A 148 -10.22 28.87 -12.11
CA LYS A 148 -11.68 28.76 -12.17
C LYS A 148 -12.24 27.35 -11.95
N GLN A 149 -11.42 26.31 -12.13
CA GLN A 149 -11.81 24.92 -11.95
C GLN A 149 -11.52 24.38 -10.54
N TYR A 150 -11.04 25.23 -9.62
CA TYR A 150 -10.79 24.81 -8.25
C TYR A 150 -12.05 24.30 -7.57
N GLY A 151 -11.97 23.18 -6.88
CA GLY A 151 -13.11 22.50 -6.27
C GLY A 151 -13.81 21.50 -7.20
N TYR A 152 -13.33 21.35 -8.45
CA TYR A 152 -13.98 20.45 -9.41
C TYR A 152 -13.78 18.96 -9.06
N LEU A 153 -12.60 18.56 -8.60
CA LEU A 153 -12.33 17.20 -8.15
C LEU A 153 -13.11 16.89 -6.86
N SER A 154 -13.04 17.76 -5.90
CA SER A 154 -13.67 17.59 -4.57
C SER A 154 -15.18 17.77 -4.59
N LYS A 155 -15.75 18.29 -5.69
CA LYS A 155 -17.18 18.64 -5.82
C LYS A 155 -17.63 19.69 -4.79
N GLN A 156 -16.70 20.51 -4.32
CA GLN A 156 -16.95 21.56 -3.35
C GLN A 156 -16.89 22.94 -4.03
N PRO A 157 -17.99 23.69 -4.07
CA PRO A 157 -17.97 25.06 -4.57
C PRO A 157 -17.05 25.95 -3.73
N ILE A 158 -16.33 26.87 -4.37
CA ILE A 158 -15.38 27.80 -3.72
C ILE A 158 -16.06 28.55 -2.55
N ASP A 159 -17.31 28.99 -2.73
CA ASP A 159 -18.07 29.73 -1.71
C ASP A 159 -18.30 28.91 -0.42
N GLN A 160 -18.39 27.57 -0.53
CA GLN A 160 -18.50 26.69 0.64
C GLN A 160 -17.14 26.48 1.31
N LEU A 161 -16.06 26.53 0.55
CA LEU A 161 -14.69 26.43 1.07
C LEU A 161 -14.30 27.70 1.84
N GLU A 162 -14.75 28.89 1.42
CA GLU A 162 -14.52 30.15 2.13
C GLU A 162 -15.06 30.13 3.57
N SER A 163 -16.21 29.50 3.79
CA SER A 163 -16.82 29.42 5.14
C SER A 163 -16.02 28.52 6.11
N GLY A 164 -15.17 27.64 5.60
CA GLY A 164 -14.32 26.73 6.37
C GLY A 164 -12.85 27.12 6.41
N ALA A 165 -12.43 28.10 5.62
CA ALA A 165 -11.03 28.52 5.54
C ALA A 165 -10.60 29.19 6.84
N ARG A 166 -9.62 28.60 7.54
CA ARG A 166 -8.97 29.21 8.71
C ARG A 166 -7.74 29.97 8.24
N ILE A 167 -7.76 31.31 8.45
CA ILE A 167 -6.54 32.11 8.38
C ILE A 167 -5.82 31.95 9.72
N GLU A 168 -4.60 31.42 9.70
CA GLU A 168 -3.75 31.48 10.87
C GLU A 168 -3.28 32.93 11.07
N VAL A 169 -3.26 33.37 12.33
CA VAL A 169 -2.83 34.73 12.68
C VAL A 169 -1.36 34.92 12.25
N GLY A 170 -1.12 35.88 11.36
CA GLY A 170 0.25 36.21 10.87
C GLY A 170 0.52 35.79 9.41
N GLU A 171 -0.40 35.13 8.73
CA GLU A 171 -0.24 34.84 7.30
C GLU A 171 -0.51 36.08 6.44
N LEU A 172 0.38 36.33 5.48
CA LEU A 172 0.32 37.47 4.55
C LEU A 172 -0.42 37.07 3.26
N LYS A 173 -1.53 36.36 3.38
CA LYS A 173 -2.34 35.91 2.25
C LYS A 173 -3.20 37.02 1.68
N GLU A 174 -3.30 37.08 0.33
CA GLU A 174 -4.25 37.97 -0.36
C GLU A 174 -5.69 37.49 -0.15
N ASP A 175 -5.87 36.13 -0.06
CA ASP A 175 -7.17 35.49 0.12
C ASP A 175 -7.06 34.31 1.11
N PRO A 176 -8.06 34.06 1.98
CA PRO A 176 -8.06 32.96 2.93
C PRO A 176 -7.88 31.58 2.32
N LEU A 177 -8.35 31.38 1.08
CA LEU A 177 -8.25 30.11 0.37
C LEU A 177 -6.86 29.84 -0.20
N ASP A 178 -6.02 30.88 -0.33
CA ASP A 178 -4.70 30.74 -0.89
C ASP A 178 -3.86 29.78 -0.03
N PHE A 179 -3.10 28.91 -0.66
CA PHE A 179 -2.29 27.93 0.04
C PHE A 179 -0.78 28.12 -0.27
N ALA A 180 0.03 27.74 0.70
CA ALA A 180 1.47 27.91 0.60
C ALA A 180 2.10 26.96 -0.42
N LEU A 181 2.91 27.52 -1.33
CA LEU A 181 3.82 26.81 -2.24
C LEU A 181 5.24 26.75 -1.68
N TRP A 182 5.64 27.81 -0.95
CA TRP A 182 6.90 27.93 -0.25
C TRP A 182 6.67 28.62 1.07
N LYS A 183 7.24 28.12 2.17
CA LYS A 183 7.14 28.70 3.51
C LYS A 183 8.51 29.14 3.99
N LYS A 184 8.65 30.37 4.43
CA LYS A 184 9.85 30.87 5.10
C LYS A 184 10.17 30.02 6.33
N ASP A 185 11.38 29.55 6.44
CA ASP A 185 11.87 28.76 7.57
C ASP A 185 13.38 28.95 7.71
N GLU A 186 13.79 29.81 8.62
CA GLU A 186 15.23 30.16 8.82
C GLU A 186 15.98 29.02 9.55
N LYS A 187 15.27 28.14 10.27
CA LYS A 187 15.89 27.09 11.08
C LYS A 187 16.18 25.83 10.28
N PHE A 188 15.23 25.39 9.47
CA PHE A 188 15.29 24.12 8.76
C PHE A 188 15.10 24.25 7.24
N GLY A 189 15.15 25.51 6.75
CA GLY A 189 14.87 25.82 5.36
C GLY A 189 16.05 25.57 4.42
N TYR A 190 15.73 25.62 3.16
CA TYR A 190 16.63 25.51 2.01
C TYR A 190 16.67 26.85 1.27
N ASN A 191 17.78 27.12 0.58
CA ASN A 191 17.93 28.35 -0.19
C ASN A 191 16.94 28.38 -1.37
N SER A 192 16.26 29.48 -1.54
CA SER A 192 15.38 29.76 -2.67
C SER A 192 15.49 31.23 -3.12
N PRO A 193 14.92 31.60 -4.26
CA PRO A 193 14.86 32.99 -4.69
C PRO A 193 14.08 33.91 -3.73
N TRP A 194 13.23 33.37 -2.89
CA TRP A 194 12.35 34.06 -1.94
C TRP A 194 12.93 34.09 -0.53
N GLY A 195 14.14 33.57 -0.36
CA GLY A 195 14.82 33.43 0.93
C GLY A 195 14.92 31.97 1.38
N VAL A 196 15.39 31.80 2.62
CA VAL A 196 15.49 30.46 3.25
C VAL A 196 14.11 29.99 3.67
N GLY A 197 13.74 28.79 3.21
CA GLY A 197 12.41 28.24 3.47
C GLY A 197 12.28 26.79 3.03
N ARG A 198 11.07 26.29 2.98
CA ARG A 198 10.77 24.92 2.60
C ARG A 198 9.51 24.84 1.72
N PRO A 199 9.39 23.78 0.90
CA PRO A 199 8.20 23.63 0.05
C PRO A 199 6.93 23.47 0.88
N GLY A 200 5.81 23.93 0.34
CA GLY A 200 4.50 23.54 0.77
C GLY A 200 4.27 22.05 0.44
N TRP A 201 3.47 21.36 1.24
CA TRP A 201 3.23 19.93 1.07
C TRP A 201 2.67 19.55 -0.31
N HIS A 202 1.87 20.41 -0.93
CA HIS A 202 1.17 20.09 -2.19
C HIS A 202 2.06 20.21 -3.44
N ILE A 203 3.10 21.07 -3.40
CA ILE A 203 3.97 21.29 -4.56
C ILE A 203 4.89 20.11 -4.86
N GLU A 204 5.15 19.26 -3.85
CA GLU A 204 6.04 18.11 -3.95
C GLU A 204 5.58 17.16 -5.05
N CYS A 205 4.36 16.63 -4.94
CA CYS A 205 3.81 15.65 -5.88
C CYS A 205 3.66 16.22 -7.29
N SER A 206 3.24 17.49 -7.41
CA SER A 206 3.15 18.17 -8.72
C SER A 206 4.50 18.28 -9.42
N ALA A 207 5.53 18.71 -8.70
CA ALA A 207 6.87 18.88 -9.26
C ALA A 207 7.54 17.54 -9.58
N MET A 208 7.40 16.53 -8.70
CA MET A 208 7.95 15.20 -8.89
C MET A 208 7.27 14.47 -10.04
N SER A 209 5.93 14.54 -10.13
CA SER A 209 5.17 13.97 -11.24
C SER A 209 5.62 14.58 -12.58
N ARG A 210 5.74 15.91 -12.65
CA ARG A 210 6.25 16.62 -13.85
C ARG A 210 7.65 16.14 -14.24
N LYS A 211 8.53 15.99 -13.28
CA LYS A 211 9.93 15.56 -13.52
C LYS A 211 10.03 14.14 -14.06
N TYR A 212 9.36 13.21 -13.41
CA TYR A 212 9.59 11.79 -13.64
C TYR A 212 8.60 11.16 -14.63
N LEU A 213 7.39 11.69 -14.72
CA LEU A 213 6.33 11.14 -15.57
C LEU A 213 5.87 12.08 -16.68
N GLY A 214 6.19 13.39 -16.57
CA GLY A 214 5.83 14.39 -17.58
C GLY A 214 4.69 15.30 -17.14
N LYS A 215 4.30 16.22 -18.04
CA LYS A 215 3.28 17.25 -17.76
C LYS A 215 1.87 16.70 -17.61
N THR A 216 1.57 15.64 -18.34
CA THR A 216 0.29 14.90 -18.29
C THR A 216 0.58 13.43 -18.04
N ILE A 217 -0.13 12.83 -17.10
CA ILE A 217 0.01 11.43 -16.72
C ILE A 217 -1.30 10.66 -16.88
N ASP A 218 -1.22 9.34 -16.97
CA ASP A 218 -2.41 8.50 -17.13
C ASP A 218 -3.21 8.41 -15.85
N ILE A 219 -2.58 7.99 -14.77
CA ILE A 219 -3.25 7.69 -13.49
C ILE A 219 -2.56 8.43 -12.34
N HIS A 220 -3.36 9.13 -11.54
CA HIS A 220 -2.96 9.59 -10.21
C HIS A 220 -3.87 8.98 -9.16
N ALA A 221 -3.29 8.35 -8.14
CA ALA A 221 -4.06 7.61 -7.16
C ALA A 221 -3.66 7.92 -5.71
N GLY A 222 -4.58 7.70 -4.78
CA GLY A 222 -4.35 7.90 -3.35
C GLY A 222 -5.56 7.54 -2.49
N GLY A 223 -5.52 7.88 -1.20
CA GLY A 223 -6.67 7.78 -0.31
C GLY A 223 -7.70 8.86 -0.57
N ALA A 224 -8.97 8.60 -0.25
CA ALA A 224 -10.05 9.58 -0.40
C ALA A 224 -9.85 10.84 0.46
N ASP A 225 -9.03 10.79 1.49
CA ASP A 225 -8.64 11.94 2.30
C ASP A 225 -7.70 12.92 1.58
N LEU A 226 -7.07 12.49 0.50
CA LEU A 226 -6.22 13.34 -0.33
C LEU A 226 -7.00 14.12 -1.39
N ILE A 227 -8.26 13.76 -1.67
CA ILE A 227 -9.10 14.47 -2.65
C ILE A 227 -9.05 15.98 -2.39
N PHE A 228 -9.28 16.35 -1.12
CA PHE A 228 -9.22 17.75 -0.69
C PHE A 228 -8.47 17.87 0.65
N PRO A 229 -7.54 18.82 0.78
CA PRO A 229 -7.15 19.79 -0.25
C PRO A 229 -6.03 19.32 -1.20
N HIS A 230 -5.37 18.16 -0.94
CA HIS A 230 -4.09 17.80 -1.54
C HIS A 230 -4.16 17.67 -3.08
N HIS A 231 -4.97 16.75 -3.59
CA HIS A 231 -5.08 16.51 -5.04
C HIS A 231 -5.73 17.68 -5.79
N GLU A 232 -6.68 18.38 -5.15
CA GLU A 232 -7.25 19.61 -5.72
C GLU A 232 -6.15 20.68 -5.92
N ASN A 233 -5.26 20.85 -4.93
CA ASN A 233 -4.13 21.77 -5.00
C ASN A 233 -3.10 21.31 -6.05
N GLU A 234 -2.85 20.01 -6.19
CA GLU A 234 -1.96 19.47 -7.21
C GLU A 234 -2.47 19.76 -8.63
N ILE A 235 -3.79 19.63 -8.88
CA ILE A 235 -4.41 19.99 -10.16
C ILE A 235 -4.14 21.48 -10.45
N ALA A 236 -4.47 22.34 -9.50
CA ALA A 236 -4.30 23.77 -9.65
C ALA A 236 -2.83 24.14 -9.95
N GLN A 237 -1.89 23.58 -9.20
CA GLN A 237 -0.45 23.82 -9.39
C GLN A 237 0.02 23.32 -10.77
N SER A 238 -0.29 22.06 -11.09
CA SER A 238 0.24 21.42 -12.30
C SER A 238 -0.35 22.03 -13.56
N GLU A 239 -1.67 22.26 -13.61
CA GLU A 239 -2.32 22.80 -14.80
C GLU A 239 -1.97 24.27 -15.02
N CYS A 240 -1.89 25.08 -13.96
CA CYS A 240 -1.49 26.47 -14.07
C CYS A 240 0.01 26.66 -14.41
N ALA A 241 0.88 25.75 -13.96
CA ALA A 241 2.30 25.80 -14.30
C ALA A 241 2.57 25.30 -15.72
N ASN A 242 1.87 24.25 -16.18
CA ASN A 242 2.15 23.55 -17.41
C ASN A 242 1.27 23.98 -18.61
N GLY A 243 0.12 24.62 -18.35
CA GLY A 243 -0.85 25.04 -19.38
C GLY A 243 -1.57 23.88 -20.07
N CYS A 244 -1.62 22.70 -19.44
CA CYS A 244 -2.29 21.52 -19.98
C CYS A 244 -2.87 20.67 -18.86
N LYS A 245 -3.77 19.73 -19.21
CA LYS A 245 -4.37 18.78 -18.28
C LYS A 245 -3.28 17.98 -17.54
N PHE A 246 -3.42 17.81 -16.23
CA PHE A 246 -2.44 17.12 -15.42
C PHE A 246 -2.63 15.60 -15.43
N VAL A 247 -3.82 15.10 -15.13
CA VAL A 247 -4.09 13.67 -14.97
C VAL A 247 -5.33 13.26 -15.76
N ASN A 248 -5.27 12.13 -16.45
CA ASN A 248 -6.42 11.59 -17.16
C ASN A 248 -7.40 10.88 -16.23
N TYR A 249 -6.89 10.02 -15.31
CA TYR A 249 -7.71 9.22 -14.39
C TYR A 249 -7.29 9.45 -12.94
N TRP A 250 -8.18 10.04 -12.16
CA TRP A 250 -8.04 10.21 -10.71
C TRP A 250 -8.70 9.06 -9.97
N LEU A 251 -7.92 8.30 -9.21
CA LEU A 251 -8.42 7.11 -8.52
C LEU A 251 -8.26 7.26 -7.00
N HIS A 252 -9.32 6.97 -6.25
CA HIS A 252 -9.29 7.11 -4.79
C HIS A 252 -9.84 5.87 -4.11
N ASN A 253 -9.09 5.33 -3.15
CA ASN A 253 -9.57 4.27 -2.28
C ASN A 253 -10.30 4.82 -1.06
N GLY A 254 -11.34 4.09 -0.62
CA GLY A 254 -12.10 4.42 0.58
C GLY A 254 -11.27 4.28 1.87
N PHE A 255 -11.79 4.83 2.95
CA PHE A 255 -11.16 4.79 4.28
C PHE A 255 -11.18 3.41 4.93
N VAL A 256 -10.34 3.23 5.95
CA VAL A 256 -10.55 2.23 6.99
C VAL A 256 -11.36 2.88 8.11
N THR A 257 -12.43 2.21 8.52
CA THR A 257 -13.29 2.63 9.63
C THR A 257 -13.19 1.65 10.77
N ILE A 258 -13.36 2.14 11.99
CA ILE A 258 -13.43 1.35 13.23
C ILE A 258 -14.65 1.84 13.97
N ASN A 259 -15.62 0.96 14.26
CA ASN A 259 -16.91 1.32 14.84
C ASN A 259 -17.64 2.40 14.01
N LYS A 260 -17.57 2.29 12.67
CA LYS A 260 -18.14 3.23 11.69
C LYS A 260 -17.51 4.64 11.71
N GLU A 261 -16.46 4.86 12.49
CA GLU A 261 -15.69 6.09 12.50
C GLU A 261 -14.38 5.95 11.73
N LYS A 262 -13.93 7.03 11.06
CA LYS A 262 -12.64 7.03 10.39
C LYS A 262 -11.53 6.76 11.40
N MET A 263 -10.63 5.81 11.09
CA MET A 263 -9.44 5.57 11.89
C MET A 263 -8.55 6.82 11.91
N SER A 264 -8.21 7.33 13.09
CA SER A 264 -7.33 8.48 13.23
C SER A 264 -6.54 8.45 14.54
N LYS A 265 -5.36 9.09 14.54
CA LYS A 265 -4.53 9.23 15.75
C LYS A 265 -5.21 10.02 16.85
N SER A 266 -6.00 11.04 16.49
CA SER A 266 -6.71 11.90 17.44
C SER A 266 -7.80 11.17 18.21
N LEU A 267 -8.37 10.12 17.64
CA LEU A 267 -9.40 9.29 18.28
C LEU A 267 -8.81 8.12 19.08
N GLY A 268 -7.50 7.91 19.05
CA GLY A 268 -6.84 6.81 19.77
C GLY A 268 -7.16 5.40 19.23
N ASN A 269 -7.83 5.31 18.07
CA ASN A 269 -8.21 4.07 17.39
C ASN A 269 -7.23 3.68 16.27
N PHE A 270 -5.95 4.02 16.45
CA PHE A 270 -4.90 3.90 15.44
C PHE A 270 -4.23 2.52 15.52
N LEU A 271 -4.24 1.79 14.40
CA LEU A 271 -3.64 0.47 14.26
C LEU A 271 -2.44 0.53 13.32
N THR A 272 -1.26 0.15 13.80
CA THR A 272 -0.06 0.07 12.97
C THR A 272 -0.03 -1.23 12.17
N ILE A 273 0.64 -1.20 11.01
CA ILE A 273 0.86 -2.41 10.20
C ILE A 273 1.70 -3.41 11.00
N ASP A 274 2.72 -2.94 11.70
CA ASP A 274 3.63 -3.79 12.48
C ASP A 274 2.88 -4.51 13.61
N ASP A 275 1.93 -3.84 14.29
CA ASP A 275 1.10 -4.51 15.31
C ASP A 275 0.16 -5.55 14.69
N MET A 276 -0.39 -5.26 13.53
CA MET A 276 -1.22 -6.21 12.80
C MET A 276 -0.43 -7.45 12.38
N LEU A 277 0.80 -7.27 11.88
CA LEU A 277 1.67 -8.36 11.42
C LEU A 277 2.20 -9.26 12.56
N LYS A 278 2.06 -8.86 13.83
CA LYS A 278 2.33 -9.75 14.98
C LYS A 278 1.31 -10.91 15.07
N ASN A 279 0.08 -10.69 14.61
CA ASN A 279 -1.03 -11.62 14.77
C ASN A 279 -1.56 -12.16 13.44
N TYR A 280 -1.30 -11.48 12.34
CA TYR A 280 -1.85 -11.80 11.02
C TYR A 280 -0.75 -11.74 9.96
N ASP A 281 -0.76 -12.64 9.01
CA ASP A 281 0.15 -12.61 7.87
C ASP A 281 -0.27 -11.60 6.79
N ALA A 282 0.62 -11.36 5.84
CA ALA A 282 0.37 -10.44 4.73
C ALA A 282 -0.84 -10.85 3.89
N ASN A 283 -1.04 -12.14 3.66
CA ASN A 283 -2.18 -12.65 2.87
C ASN A 283 -3.51 -12.38 3.57
N THR A 284 -3.54 -12.47 4.90
CA THR A 284 -4.71 -12.13 5.72
C THR A 284 -5.07 -10.64 5.57
N LEU A 285 -4.10 -9.75 5.75
CA LEU A 285 -4.32 -8.30 5.60
C LEU A 285 -4.70 -7.93 4.16
N ARG A 286 -4.06 -8.56 3.19
CA ARG A 286 -4.38 -8.38 1.78
C ARG A 286 -5.80 -8.84 1.46
N LEU A 287 -6.21 -10.01 1.93
CA LEU A 287 -7.56 -10.51 1.73
C LEU A 287 -8.61 -9.63 2.42
N PHE A 288 -8.37 -9.22 3.67
CA PHE A 288 -9.23 -8.29 4.39
C PHE A 288 -9.49 -7.01 3.57
N ILE A 289 -8.44 -6.45 2.98
CA ILE A 289 -8.53 -5.24 2.17
C ILE A 289 -9.25 -5.49 0.85
N LEU A 290 -8.96 -6.60 0.14
CA LEU A 290 -9.44 -6.87 -1.21
C LEU A 290 -10.84 -7.49 -1.26
N THR A 291 -11.38 -7.94 -0.13
CA THR A 291 -12.77 -8.45 -0.05
C THR A 291 -13.78 -7.36 -0.35
N ASN A 292 -13.47 -6.10 -0.05
CA ASN A 292 -14.32 -4.95 -0.35
C ASN A 292 -13.82 -4.22 -1.60
N HIS A 293 -14.76 -3.70 -2.39
CA HIS A 293 -14.41 -2.85 -3.52
C HIS A 293 -13.55 -1.65 -3.06
N TYR A 294 -12.52 -1.29 -3.82
CA TYR A 294 -11.52 -0.29 -3.38
C TYR A 294 -12.11 1.08 -3.03
N ARG A 295 -13.19 1.50 -3.69
CA ARG A 295 -13.88 2.78 -3.41
C ARG A 295 -14.70 2.78 -2.12
N MET A 296 -15.10 1.61 -1.63
CA MET A 296 -15.91 1.51 -0.42
C MET A 296 -15.04 1.58 0.84
N PRO A 297 -15.54 2.14 1.93
CA PRO A 297 -14.88 2.00 3.22
C PRO A 297 -14.71 0.53 3.61
N VAL A 298 -13.65 0.22 4.35
CA VAL A 298 -13.42 -1.09 4.95
C VAL A 298 -13.58 -0.96 6.45
N GLU A 299 -14.59 -1.64 6.99
CA GLU A 299 -14.81 -1.70 8.43
C GLU A 299 -13.87 -2.72 9.07
N PHE A 300 -13.04 -2.24 9.99
CA PHE A 300 -12.18 -3.09 10.79
C PHE A 300 -12.96 -3.68 11.95
N SER A 301 -12.92 -5.01 12.09
CA SER A 301 -13.35 -5.73 13.29
C SER A 301 -12.57 -7.03 13.42
N ASP A 302 -12.53 -7.59 14.62
CA ASP A 302 -11.84 -8.87 14.88
C ASP A 302 -12.50 -10.01 14.10
N GLU A 303 -13.83 -9.98 13.92
CA GLU A 303 -14.56 -10.95 13.12
C GLU A 303 -14.17 -10.88 11.64
N ALA A 304 -14.03 -9.66 11.09
CA ALA A 304 -13.65 -9.46 9.71
C ALA A 304 -12.22 -9.97 9.45
N LEU A 305 -11.29 -9.74 10.38
CA LEU A 305 -9.93 -10.27 10.29
C LEU A 305 -9.87 -11.78 10.46
N THR A 306 -10.62 -12.34 11.41
CA THR A 306 -10.70 -13.80 11.59
C THR A 306 -11.24 -14.48 10.33
N SER A 307 -12.27 -13.89 9.72
CA SER A 307 -12.81 -14.36 8.45
C SER A 307 -11.78 -14.26 7.32
N ALA A 308 -11.07 -13.13 7.23
CA ALA A 308 -10.01 -12.94 6.25
C ALA A 308 -8.85 -13.94 6.46
N GLN A 309 -8.46 -14.23 7.71
CA GLN A 309 -7.43 -15.22 8.01
C GLN A 309 -7.84 -16.64 7.57
N ALA A 310 -9.08 -17.04 7.85
CA ALA A 310 -9.60 -18.31 7.40
C ALA A 310 -9.64 -18.41 5.86
N GLY A 311 -10.06 -17.31 5.21
CA GLY A 311 -10.05 -17.20 3.74
C GLY A 311 -8.64 -17.27 3.15
N ALA A 312 -7.69 -16.51 3.70
CA ALA A 312 -6.30 -16.52 3.26
C ALA A 312 -5.67 -17.92 3.39
N LYS A 313 -5.85 -18.56 4.54
CA LYS A 313 -5.42 -19.97 4.76
C LYS A 313 -6.05 -20.93 3.75
N ARG A 314 -7.33 -20.75 3.39
CA ARG A 314 -7.99 -21.58 2.38
C ARG A 314 -7.36 -21.42 1.00
N LEU A 315 -6.96 -20.21 0.61
CA LEU A 315 -6.27 -19.98 -0.66
C LEU A 315 -4.87 -20.57 -0.67
N THR A 316 -4.07 -20.27 0.36
CA THR A 316 -2.64 -20.62 0.40
C THR A 316 -2.39 -22.09 0.74
N ASN A 317 -3.31 -22.74 1.45
CA ASN A 317 -3.27 -24.17 1.77
C ASN A 317 -3.95 -25.04 0.69
N ALA A 318 -4.35 -24.47 -0.44
CA ALA A 318 -4.81 -25.26 -1.57
C ALA A 318 -3.72 -26.27 -1.96
N LYS A 319 -4.14 -27.49 -2.36
CA LYS A 319 -3.21 -28.56 -2.73
C LYS A 319 -2.29 -28.08 -3.84
N GLN A 320 -1.01 -27.99 -3.51
CA GLN A 320 0.02 -27.54 -4.44
C GLN A 320 0.42 -28.68 -5.35
N THR A 321 0.47 -28.40 -6.64
CA THR A 321 1.05 -29.23 -7.68
C THR A 321 2.18 -28.47 -8.36
N PRO A 322 3.11 -29.15 -9.07
CA PRO A 322 4.10 -28.45 -9.88
C PRO A 322 3.42 -27.47 -10.85
N ILE A 323 3.98 -26.28 -10.96
CA ILE A 323 3.46 -25.25 -11.88
C ILE A 323 3.68 -25.70 -13.32
N ASN A 324 2.59 -25.75 -14.09
CA ASN A 324 2.64 -26.02 -15.52
C ASN A 324 2.99 -24.72 -16.27
N GLU A 325 4.28 -24.53 -16.55
CA GLU A 325 4.76 -23.34 -17.25
C GLU A 325 4.28 -23.25 -18.71
N ASN A 326 3.91 -24.38 -19.32
CA ASN A 326 3.42 -24.43 -20.69
C ASN A 326 1.93 -24.13 -20.81
N LEU A 327 1.22 -23.98 -19.69
CA LEU A 327 -0.21 -23.67 -19.72
C LEU A 327 -0.45 -22.24 -20.20
N ASP A 328 -1.13 -22.09 -21.32
CA ASP A 328 -1.69 -20.80 -21.72
C ASP A 328 -2.96 -20.52 -20.90
N ILE A 329 -2.78 -19.82 -19.78
CA ILE A 329 -3.91 -19.47 -18.91
C ILE A 329 -4.93 -18.55 -19.61
N LYS A 330 -4.52 -17.80 -20.66
CA LYS A 330 -5.42 -16.88 -21.36
C LYS A 330 -6.56 -17.62 -22.10
N SER A 331 -6.36 -18.88 -22.41
CA SER A 331 -7.38 -19.73 -23.04
C SER A 331 -8.43 -20.25 -22.03
N THR A 332 -8.19 -20.17 -20.71
CA THR A 332 -9.06 -20.73 -19.68
C THR A 332 -10.26 -19.83 -19.36
N GLU A 333 -11.36 -20.42 -18.92
CA GLU A 333 -12.56 -19.67 -18.51
C GLU A 333 -12.30 -18.87 -17.22
N GLU A 334 -11.46 -19.39 -16.32
CA GLU A 334 -11.08 -18.72 -15.06
C GLU A 334 -10.29 -17.44 -15.33
N TYR A 335 -9.39 -17.47 -16.32
CA TYR A 335 -8.69 -16.25 -16.74
C TYR A 335 -9.67 -15.21 -17.27
N LYS A 336 -10.61 -15.61 -18.12
CA LYS A 336 -11.63 -14.72 -18.68
C LYS A 336 -12.49 -14.11 -17.59
N ALA A 337 -12.99 -14.94 -16.66
CA ALA A 337 -13.81 -14.49 -15.53
C ALA A 337 -13.03 -13.54 -14.59
N PHE A 338 -11.75 -13.84 -14.31
CA PHE A 338 -10.88 -13.00 -13.51
C PHE A 338 -10.64 -11.64 -14.19
N VAL A 339 -10.31 -11.65 -15.48
CA VAL A 339 -10.06 -10.42 -16.25
C VAL A 339 -11.34 -9.60 -16.37
N GLU A 340 -12.50 -10.22 -16.61
CA GLU A 340 -13.79 -9.51 -16.64
C GLU A 340 -14.06 -8.81 -15.31
N ALA A 341 -13.84 -9.49 -14.18
CA ALA A 341 -13.98 -8.90 -12.85
C ALA A 341 -13.05 -7.72 -12.63
N MET A 342 -11.77 -7.89 -12.96
CA MET A 342 -10.76 -6.84 -12.76
C MET A 342 -10.92 -5.67 -13.76
N ASP A 343 -11.39 -5.93 -14.97
CA ASP A 343 -11.68 -4.91 -15.96
C ASP A 343 -12.95 -4.08 -15.61
N GLU A 344 -13.78 -4.55 -14.69
CA GLU A 344 -14.92 -3.84 -14.14
C GLU A 344 -14.52 -3.05 -12.88
N ASP A 345 -13.78 -1.98 -13.06
CA ASP A 345 -13.36 -1.05 -12.00
C ASP A 345 -12.64 -1.74 -10.83
N LEU A 346 -11.74 -2.66 -11.13
CA LEU A 346 -10.95 -3.44 -10.15
C LEU A 346 -11.84 -4.19 -9.14
N ASN A 347 -12.84 -4.93 -9.61
CA ASN A 347 -13.74 -5.68 -8.75
C ASN A 347 -13.05 -6.91 -8.14
N THR A 348 -12.19 -6.65 -7.16
CA THR A 348 -11.41 -7.68 -6.46
C THR A 348 -12.29 -8.71 -5.76
N SER A 349 -13.49 -8.34 -5.30
CA SER A 349 -14.42 -9.30 -4.67
C SER A 349 -14.84 -10.39 -5.65
N LYS A 350 -15.18 -10.03 -6.91
CA LYS A 350 -15.49 -11.02 -7.96
C LYS A 350 -14.25 -11.83 -8.36
N ALA A 351 -13.09 -11.18 -8.46
CA ALA A 351 -11.82 -11.86 -8.77
C ALA A 351 -11.46 -12.90 -7.69
N LEU A 352 -11.65 -12.58 -6.41
CA LEU A 352 -11.44 -13.49 -5.29
C LEU A 352 -12.37 -14.72 -5.35
N ALA A 353 -13.60 -14.58 -5.82
CA ALA A 353 -14.51 -15.70 -5.98
C ALA A 353 -13.92 -16.74 -6.95
N VAL A 354 -13.29 -16.32 -8.05
CA VAL A 354 -12.59 -17.19 -9.00
C VAL A 354 -11.44 -17.93 -8.30
N LEU A 355 -10.65 -17.22 -7.47
CA LEU A 355 -9.54 -17.84 -6.74
C LEU A 355 -10.03 -18.88 -5.72
N PHE A 356 -11.13 -18.61 -5.01
CA PHE A 356 -11.70 -19.56 -4.05
C PHE A 356 -12.28 -20.81 -4.72
N ASP A 357 -12.86 -20.69 -5.91
CA ASP A 357 -13.28 -21.84 -6.71
C ASP A 357 -12.06 -22.68 -7.13
N LEU A 358 -11.04 -22.04 -7.69
CA LEU A 358 -9.79 -22.71 -8.07
C LEU A 358 -9.11 -23.41 -6.89
N ALA A 359 -9.09 -22.81 -5.70
CA ALA A 359 -8.56 -23.46 -4.49
C ALA A 359 -9.36 -24.73 -4.13
N THR A 360 -10.69 -24.69 -4.31
CA THR A 360 -11.54 -25.88 -4.07
C THR A 360 -11.27 -26.99 -5.09
N ARG A 361 -11.06 -26.63 -6.35
CA ARG A 361 -10.78 -27.57 -7.45
C ARG A 361 -9.38 -28.16 -7.34
N ALA A 362 -8.37 -27.35 -6.96
CA ALA A 362 -7.02 -27.82 -6.67
C ALA A 362 -7.01 -28.88 -5.56
N ASN A 363 -7.82 -28.70 -4.50
CA ASN A 363 -7.98 -29.69 -3.43
C ASN A 363 -8.67 -31.00 -3.88
N LYS A 364 -9.31 -30.99 -5.04
CA LYS A 364 -9.91 -32.18 -5.68
C LYS A 364 -9.03 -32.77 -6.77
N ASP A 365 -7.77 -32.39 -6.82
CA ASP A 365 -6.80 -32.83 -7.82
C ASP A 365 -7.18 -32.52 -9.27
N GLU A 366 -7.96 -31.46 -9.50
CA GLU A 366 -8.29 -31.06 -10.86
C GLU A 366 -7.04 -30.51 -11.57
N GLU A 367 -6.83 -30.99 -12.78
CA GLU A 367 -5.65 -30.66 -13.57
C GLU A 367 -5.52 -29.16 -13.80
N ASN A 368 -4.33 -28.63 -13.60
CA ASN A 368 -3.97 -27.20 -13.76
C ASN A 368 -4.68 -26.23 -12.80
N ALA A 369 -5.63 -26.64 -11.96
CA ALA A 369 -6.34 -25.73 -11.08
C ALA A 369 -5.39 -24.93 -10.16
N TYR A 370 -4.36 -25.60 -9.60
CA TYR A 370 -3.36 -24.91 -8.78
C TYR A 370 -2.49 -23.94 -9.60
N THR A 371 -2.08 -24.32 -10.81
CA THR A 371 -1.31 -23.44 -11.69
C THR A 371 -2.05 -22.14 -12.01
N ILE A 372 -3.36 -22.25 -12.32
CA ILE A 372 -4.19 -21.08 -12.60
C ILE A 372 -4.37 -20.24 -11.32
N LEU A 373 -4.67 -20.87 -10.19
CA LEU A 373 -4.78 -20.22 -8.88
C LEU A 373 -3.52 -19.42 -8.56
N TYR A 374 -2.35 -20.03 -8.71
CA TYR A 374 -1.07 -19.40 -8.44
C TYR A 374 -0.85 -18.16 -9.33
N LYS A 375 -1.01 -18.30 -10.65
CA LYS A 375 -0.78 -17.18 -11.60
C LYS A 375 -1.77 -16.02 -11.40
N LEU A 376 -3.05 -16.31 -11.14
CA LEU A 376 -4.05 -15.28 -10.88
C LEU A 376 -3.92 -14.67 -9.46
N GLY A 377 -3.65 -15.51 -8.47
CA GLY A 377 -3.49 -15.06 -7.09
C GLY A 377 -2.27 -14.16 -6.88
N THR A 378 -1.14 -14.46 -7.52
CA THR A 378 0.05 -13.60 -7.49
C THR A 378 -0.19 -12.25 -8.17
N THR A 379 -1.11 -12.17 -9.12
CA THR A 379 -1.56 -10.90 -9.71
C THR A 379 -2.28 -10.01 -8.68
N LEU A 380 -2.99 -10.60 -7.72
CA LEU A 380 -3.53 -9.86 -6.56
C LEU A 380 -2.52 -9.71 -5.42
N GLY A 381 -1.29 -10.19 -5.60
CA GLY A 381 -0.18 -10.09 -4.64
C GLY A 381 -0.23 -11.12 -3.52
N PHE A 382 -1.03 -12.19 -3.62
CA PHE A 382 -0.96 -13.30 -2.68
C PHE A 382 0.33 -14.09 -2.86
N THR A 383 0.88 -14.57 -1.74
CA THR A 383 2.01 -15.51 -1.72
C THR A 383 1.49 -16.92 -1.43
N PHE A 384 2.01 -17.90 -2.15
CA PHE A 384 1.63 -19.32 -2.00
C PHE A 384 2.78 -20.16 -1.43
N GLU A 385 3.87 -19.49 -1.07
CA GLU A 385 4.94 -20.13 -0.32
C GLU A 385 4.39 -20.54 1.04
N LYS A 386 4.50 -21.80 1.37
CA LYS A 386 4.25 -22.24 2.75
C LYS A 386 5.28 -21.49 3.60
N ALA A 387 4.82 -20.71 4.57
CA ALA A 387 5.70 -20.13 5.54
C ALA A 387 6.48 -21.26 6.19
N GLY A 388 7.75 -21.39 5.84
CA GLY A 388 8.66 -22.28 6.55
C GLY A 388 8.72 -21.81 8.01
N LEU A 389 8.99 -22.74 8.93
CA LEU A 389 9.23 -22.38 10.32
C LEU A 389 10.34 -21.32 10.39
N SER A 390 10.09 -20.20 11.05
CA SER A 390 11.14 -19.25 11.35
C SER A 390 12.16 -19.86 12.32
N GLU A 391 13.36 -19.29 12.41
CA GLU A 391 14.34 -19.73 13.40
C GLU A 391 13.79 -19.69 14.83
N ASP A 392 12.90 -18.73 15.13
CA ASP A 392 12.26 -18.57 16.42
C ASP A 392 11.20 -19.66 16.68
N ASP A 393 10.43 -20.03 15.67
CA ASP A 393 9.48 -21.13 15.74
C ASP A 393 10.21 -22.47 15.95
N VAL A 394 11.30 -22.67 15.23
CA VAL A 394 12.17 -23.86 15.40
C VAL A 394 12.72 -23.93 16.83
N LYS A 395 13.23 -22.81 17.37
CA LYS A 395 13.73 -22.74 18.74
C LYS A 395 12.62 -23.03 19.76
N LYS A 396 11.43 -22.46 19.59
CA LYS A 396 10.26 -22.73 20.46
C LYS A 396 9.84 -24.20 20.39
N GLY A 397 9.79 -24.78 19.21
CA GLY A 397 9.46 -26.19 19.01
C GLY A 397 10.47 -27.11 19.69
N ILE A 398 11.78 -26.86 19.51
CA ILE A 398 12.84 -27.62 20.17
C ILE A 398 12.71 -27.53 21.70
N ALA A 399 12.54 -26.32 22.25
CA ALA A 399 12.37 -26.11 23.69
C ALA A 399 11.16 -26.86 24.26
N ALA A 400 10.05 -26.86 23.55
CA ALA A 400 8.83 -27.59 23.96
C ALA A 400 9.08 -29.12 24.00
N VAL A 401 9.80 -29.68 23.01
CA VAL A 401 10.12 -31.11 22.98
C VAL A 401 11.14 -31.49 24.02
N ILE A 402 12.16 -30.65 24.28
CA ILE A 402 13.13 -30.85 25.39
C ILE A 402 12.36 -30.99 26.71
N THR A 403 11.41 -30.09 26.94
CA THR A 403 10.60 -30.11 28.20
C THR A 403 9.72 -31.37 28.26
N ALA A 404 9.15 -31.83 27.17
CA ALA A 404 8.22 -32.95 27.15
C ALA A 404 8.92 -34.33 27.26
N LEU A 405 10.15 -34.43 26.77
CA LEU A 405 10.92 -35.68 26.78
C LEU A 405 12.02 -35.69 27.84
N GLU A 406 12.30 -34.57 28.51
CA GLU A 406 13.42 -34.38 29.46
C GLU A 406 14.78 -34.77 28.86
N GLN A 407 14.93 -34.55 27.53
CA GLN A 407 16.08 -34.88 26.72
C GLN A 407 16.54 -33.68 25.90
N ASN A 408 17.84 -33.43 25.79
CA ASN A 408 18.37 -32.31 25.01
C ASN A 408 18.40 -32.60 23.50
N PHE A 409 17.97 -31.59 22.71
CA PHE A 409 18.04 -31.58 21.26
C PHE A 409 18.65 -30.25 20.79
N THR A 410 19.39 -30.32 19.70
CA THR A 410 20.03 -29.14 19.09
C THR A 410 19.36 -28.75 17.79
N THR A 411 18.72 -29.69 17.10
CA THR A 411 18.07 -29.47 15.82
C THR A 411 16.68 -30.07 15.78
N MET A 412 15.83 -29.56 14.89
CA MET A 412 14.51 -30.12 14.64
C MET A 412 14.60 -31.49 13.94
N ASP A 413 15.64 -31.68 13.12
CA ASP A 413 15.85 -32.96 12.41
C ASP A 413 16.09 -34.12 13.39
N GLU A 414 16.88 -33.92 14.46
CA GLU A 414 17.07 -34.91 15.54
C GLU A 414 15.72 -35.31 16.16
N ILE A 415 14.84 -34.36 16.40
CA ILE A 415 13.48 -34.61 16.96
C ILE A 415 12.64 -35.44 15.97
N LEU A 416 12.67 -35.11 14.68
CA LEU A 416 11.93 -35.82 13.64
C LEU A 416 12.46 -37.24 13.44
N GLU A 417 13.78 -37.45 13.51
CA GLU A 417 14.39 -38.78 13.45
C GLU A 417 13.94 -39.68 14.62
N ILE A 418 13.97 -39.13 15.87
CA ILE A 418 13.49 -39.88 17.04
C ILE A 418 12.01 -40.22 16.90
N ARG A 419 11.19 -39.26 16.42
CA ARG A 419 9.77 -39.51 16.17
C ARG A 419 9.57 -40.59 15.13
N ALA A 420 10.30 -40.56 14.02
CA ALA A 420 10.23 -41.58 12.96
C ALA A 420 10.63 -42.95 13.48
N LYS A 421 11.71 -43.07 14.25
CA LYS A 421 12.16 -44.29 14.91
C LYS A 421 11.11 -44.83 15.90
N ALA A 422 10.58 -43.97 16.78
CA ALA A 422 9.53 -44.33 17.73
C ALA A 422 8.29 -44.92 17.01
N ARG A 423 7.89 -44.33 15.89
CA ARG A 423 6.76 -44.85 15.07
C ARG A 423 7.09 -46.22 14.44
N ALA A 424 8.29 -46.39 13.90
CA ALA A 424 8.74 -47.65 13.32
C ALA A 424 8.75 -48.79 14.36
N GLU A 425 9.15 -48.46 15.58
CA GLU A 425 9.18 -49.36 16.74
C GLU A 425 7.81 -49.50 17.44
N LYS A 426 6.76 -48.80 16.93
CA LYS A 426 5.40 -48.75 17.50
C LYS A 426 5.39 -48.15 18.94
N ASN A 427 6.36 -47.38 19.29
CA ASN A 427 6.37 -46.61 20.53
C ASN A 427 5.57 -45.30 20.37
N TRP A 428 4.25 -45.46 20.44
CA TRP A 428 3.32 -44.33 20.24
C TRP A 428 3.40 -43.29 21.31
N GLU A 429 3.84 -43.65 22.52
CA GLU A 429 3.97 -42.69 23.65
C GLU A 429 4.98 -41.56 23.29
N ILE A 430 6.16 -41.95 22.83
CA ILE A 430 7.19 -40.91 22.44
C ILE A 430 6.74 -40.15 21.20
N ALA A 431 6.18 -40.81 20.20
CA ALA A 431 5.73 -40.15 18.98
C ALA A 431 4.63 -39.11 19.24
N ASP A 432 3.67 -39.43 20.14
CA ASP A 432 2.60 -38.52 20.53
C ASP A 432 3.08 -37.40 21.47
N LYS A 433 4.00 -37.65 22.39
CA LYS A 433 4.62 -36.60 23.21
C LYS A 433 5.30 -35.54 22.32
N ILE A 434 6.07 -35.95 21.32
CA ILE A 434 6.71 -35.03 20.37
C ILE A 434 5.65 -34.22 19.59
N ARG A 435 4.62 -34.90 19.06
CA ARG A 435 3.55 -34.23 18.32
C ARG A 435 2.82 -33.19 19.17
N ILE A 436 2.45 -33.55 20.39
CA ILE A 436 1.73 -32.67 21.33
C ILE A 436 2.62 -31.47 21.72
N ALA A 437 3.91 -31.69 21.98
CA ALA A 437 4.84 -30.64 22.32
C ALA A 437 5.01 -29.65 21.17
N LEU A 438 5.18 -30.12 19.94
CA LEU A 438 5.27 -29.29 18.75
C LEU A 438 3.96 -28.53 18.49
N ASP A 439 2.80 -29.19 18.65
CA ASP A 439 1.49 -28.56 18.51
C ASP A 439 1.28 -27.43 19.57
N SER A 440 1.76 -27.62 20.79
CA SER A 440 1.73 -26.60 21.84
C SER A 440 2.62 -25.38 21.53
N ALA A 441 3.69 -25.59 20.75
CA ALA A 441 4.57 -24.54 20.24
C ALA A 441 4.06 -23.91 18.93
N GLY A 442 2.86 -24.27 18.46
CA GLY A 442 2.29 -23.75 17.23
C GLY A 442 2.76 -24.46 15.95
N ILE A 443 3.39 -25.65 16.07
CA ILE A 443 3.94 -26.41 14.94
C ILE A 443 3.12 -27.69 14.73
N ILE A 444 2.52 -27.80 13.55
CA ILE A 444 1.77 -28.99 13.13
C ILE A 444 2.72 -29.98 12.45
N VAL A 445 2.70 -31.23 12.90
CA VAL A 445 3.44 -32.33 12.29
C VAL A 445 2.52 -33.10 11.35
N LYS A 446 2.82 -33.11 10.06
CA LYS A 446 2.08 -33.87 9.02
C LYS A 446 2.94 -35.00 8.49
N ASP A 447 2.39 -36.19 8.52
CA ASP A 447 3.02 -37.38 7.90
C ASP A 447 2.50 -37.53 6.47
N THR A 448 3.39 -37.59 5.51
CA THR A 448 3.11 -37.82 4.09
C THR A 448 3.74 -39.08 3.61
N LYS A 449 3.45 -39.52 2.37
CA LYS A 449 4.11 -40.67 1.78
C LYS A 449 5.62 -40.49 1.58
N ASP A 450 6.04 -39.23 1.45
CA ASP A 450 7.43 -38.88 1.17
C ASP A 450 8.21 -38.45 2.45
N GLY A 451 7.58 -38.52 3.63
CA GLY A 451 8.19 -38.18 4.92
C GLY A 451 7.30 -37.33 5.83
N THR A 452 7.90 -36.80 6.89
CA THR A 452 7.22 -35.89 7.84
C THR A 452 7.49 -34.44 7.47
N THR A 453 6.45 -33.62 7.37
CA THR A 453 6.56 -32.17 7.15
C THR A 453 6.06 -31.42 8.37
N LEU A 454 6.63 -30.22 8.58
CA LEU A 454 6.26 -29.29 9.64
C LEU A 454 5.61 -28.05 9.06
N GLU A 455 4.51 -27.60 9.65
CA GLU A 455 3.79 -26.40 9.23
C GLU A 455 3.44 -25.57 10.48
N LEU A 456 3.35 -24.25 10.34
CA LEU A 456 2.79 -23.38 11.39
C LEU A 456 1.28 -23.64 11.53
N LYS A 457 0.79 -23.52 12.78
CA LYS A 457 -0.63 -23.74 13.14
C LYS A 457 -1.54 -22.64 12.62
#